data_d7763e9fb0c7cb5e71bf3f814c40a750
#
_entry.id   d7763e9fb0c7cb5e71bf3f814c40a750
#
_cell.length_a   1.000
_cell.length_b   1.000
_cell.length_c   1.000
_cell.angle_alpha   90.00
_cell.angle_beta   90.00
_cell.angle_gamma   90.00
#
_symmetry.space_group_name_H-M   'P 1'
#
loop_
_entity.id
_entity.type
_entity.pdbx_description
1 polymer ?
#
loop_
_entity_poly.entity_id
_entity_poly.type
_entity_poly.pdbx_seq_one_letter_code
_entity_poly.pdbx_strand_id
1 'polypeptide(L)'
;MKKLKLQSNSSTLLYIQILKITVLVILYFLVSMFSLSAQTPRKDSGADGQMKAKDITENGLRIGDYVPDLSITPIHNYKTKSAKLSDFKGKLLILDFWATWCSPCVAMIPKMEELQKEFKNKVQFISITDQKAKDVLAFISKLDAKYRGDIPVVTDDKLLSSYFPHVYLPHFVWIDARGKVIAFTGADEISRDNIIQVLEKDGNTNLKRKHDYKIEYDYSDPLFIGSNGGIPTSLNFYSVLTGYQSGLSSIFTKAPLKDSTLIRLTFTNDIIPHLFGGAFGGNRGEFSKKNMRFLVKDTTKLLPSGYMVEWAKKNTYCYELILPKSRNAEKYVIMKDELNQFFPQYEVYVQKELSEVLALVRLDTIDRIRTGGGKEIATFSGVGFELRNASIKWISQQLGMIYLQNYPLPIVDDTGYAKAVDIKIEAKMSDVGSLNQALAKYGLALQKKNKEIEVLVFKDR
;
A
#
# COMPACT_ATOMS: atom_id res chain seq x y z
N MET A 1 -57.66 -74.76 1.14
CA MET A 1 -57.04 -73.50 0.82
C MET A 1 -55.91 -73.21 1.80
N LYS A 2 -54.64 -73.47 1.40
CA LYS A 2 -53.45 -73.25 2.24
C LYS A 2 -52.95 -71.76 2.06
N LYS A 3 -52.92 -71.01 3.17
CA LYS A 3 -52.30 -69.69 3.20
C LYS A 3 -50.78 -69.89 3.33
N LEU A 4 -50.03 -69.46 2.28
CA LEU A 4 -48.56 -69.28 2.38
C LEU A 4 -48.24 -68.08 3.24
N LYS A 5 -47.55 -68.27 4.37
CA LYS A 5 -46.89 -67.24 5.15
C LYS A 5 -45.52 -66.95 4.50
N LEU A 6 -45.35 -65.75 3.93
CA LEU A 6 -44.04 -65.23 3.57
C LEU A 6 -43.33 -64.84 4.86
N GLN A 7 -42.31 -65.59 5.26
CA GLN A 7 -41.31 -65.18 6.24
C GLN A 7 -40.35 -64.22 5.54
N SER A 8 -40.43 -62.93 5.85
CA SER A 8 -39.44 -61.94 5.40
C SER A 8 -38.16 -62.18 6.22
N ASN A 9 -37.09 -62.60 5.55
CA ASN A 9 -35.76 -62.75 6.16
C ASN A 9 -35.21 -61.40 6.59
N SER A 10 -35.03 -61.24 7.90
CA SER A 10 -34.44 -60.01 8.49
C SER A 10 -33.05 -59.65 7.89
N SER A 11 -32.33 -60.64 7.40
CA SER A 11 -31.07 -60.52 6.70
C SER A 11 -31.19 -59.73 5.34
N THR A 12 -32.29 -59.99 4.60
CA THR A 12 -32.51 -59.27 3.31
C THR A 12 -32.86 -57.82 3.51
N LEU A 13 -33.61 -57.49 4.56
CA LEU A 13 -33.90 -56.09 4.92
C LEU A 13 -32.61 -55.35 5.36
N LEU A 14 -31.74 -55.97 6.11
CA LEU A 14 -30.46 -55.45 6.54
C LEU A 14 -29.52 -55.19 5.34
N TYR A 15 -29.48 -56.12 4.38
CA TYR A 15 -28.70 -55.95 3.14
C TYR A 15 -29.20 -54.75 2.29
N ILE A 16 -30.53 -54.57 2.19
CA ILE A 16 -31.12 -53.45 1.45
C ILE A 16 -30.84 -52.12 2.17
N GLN A 17 -30.84 -52.08 3.50
CA GLN A 17 -30.48 -50.86 4.25
C GLN A 17 -28.99 -50.53 4.10
N ILE A 18 -28.09 -51.49 4.20
CA ILE A 18 -26.65 -51.30 3.99
C ILE A 18 -26.39 -50.81 2.57
N LEU A 19 -27.02 -51.40 1.56
CA LEU A 19 -26.88 -50.98 0.16
C LEU A 19 -27.36 -49.54 -0.05
N LYS A 20 -28.47 -49.12 0.56
CA LYS A 20 -28.97 -47.74 0.50
C LYS A 20 -27.99 -46.75 1.17
N ILE A 21 -27.42 -47.08 2.31
CA ILE A 21 -26.43 -46.23 3.00
C ILE A 21 -25.16 -46.13 2.17
N THR A 22 -24.69 -47.23 1.58
CA THR A 22 -23.48 -47.23 0.73
C THR A 22 -23.69 -46.37 -0.52
N VAL A 23 -24.85 -46.44 -1.17
CA VAL A 23 -25.20 -45.62 -2.32
C VAL A 23 -25.29 -44.14 -1.94
N LEU A 24 -25.87 -43.79 -0.78
CA LEU A 24 -25.93 -42.42 -0.27
C LEU A 24 -24.55 -41.85 0.06
N VAL A 25 -23.65 -42.64 0.63
CA VAL A 25 -22.27 -42.26 0.92
C VAL A 25 -21.48 -42.03 -0.37
N ILE A 26 -21.64 -42.91 -1.37
CA ILE A 26 -21.00 -42.72 -2.69
C ILE A 26 -21.55 -41.47 -3.39
N LEU A 27 -22.87 -41.23 -3.32
CA LEU A 27 -23.46 -40.00 -3.88
C LEU A 27 -22.96 -38.74 -3.18
N TYR A 28 -22.82 -38.78 -1.86
CA TYR A 28 -22.25 -37.67 -1.07
C TYR A 28 -20.77 -37.39 -1.46
N PHE A 29 -19.97 -38.46 -1.63
CA PHE A 29 -18.58 -38.32 -2.10
C PHE A 29 -18.50 -37.78 -3.54
N LEU A 30 -19.37 -38.20 -4.44
CA LEU A 30 -19.44 -37.70 -5.81
C LEU A 30 -19.85 -36.21 -5.83
N VAL A 31 -20.84 -35.81 -5.04
CA VAL A 31 -21.25 -34.41 -4.94
C VAL A 31 -20.15 -33.55 -4.29
N SER A 32 -19.41 -34.05 -3.29
CA SER A 32 -18.30 -33.35 -2.69
C SER A 32 -17.10 -33.18 -3.64
N MET A 33 -16.85 -34.15 -4.52
CA MET A 33 -15.82 -34.06 -5.57
C MET A 33 -16.16 -32.98 -6.64
N PHE A 34 -17.45 -32.82 -6.97
CA PHE A 34 -17.88 -31.73 -7.88
C PHE A 34 -17.81 -30.36 -7.23
N SER A 35 -17.90 -30.24 -5.91
CA SER A 35 -17.77 -28.98 -5.19
C SER A 35 -16.33 -28.49 -5.05
N LEU A 36 -15.31 -29.37 -5.21
CA LEU A 36 -13.90 -28.99 -5.21
C LEU A 36 -13.41 -28.42 -6.56
N SER A 37 -14.18 -28.57 -7.63
CA SER A 37 -13.81 -28.05 -8.95
C SER A 37 -14.29 -26.61 -9.19
N ALA A 38 -15.01 -25.99 -8.24
CA ALA A 38 -15.55 -24.64 -8.39
C ALA A 38 -14.68 -23.54 -7.78
N GLN A 39 -13.47 -23.88 -7.30
CA GLN A 39 -12.50 -22.87 -6.86
C GLN A 39 -11.22 -22.96 -7.71
N THR A 40 -11.36 -22.72 -9.02
CA THR A 40 -10.22 -22.10 -9.71
C THR A 40 -10.02 -20.75 -9.06
N PRO A 41 -8.82 -20.45 -8.53
CA PRO A 41 -8.54 -19.09 -8.06
C PRO A 41 -8.84 -18.14 -9.21
N ARG A 42 -9.71 -17.14 -9.01
CA ARG A 42 -9.79 -16.01 -9.91
C ARG A 42 -8.38 -15.57 -10.17
N LYS A 43 -7.96 -15.50 -11.43
CA LYS A 43 -6.68 -14.93 -11.85
C LYS A 43 -6.50 -13.47 -11.40
N ASP A 44 -7.49 -12.90 -10.74
CA ASP A 44 -7.59 -11.53 -10.24
C ASP A 44 -7.42 -11.41 -8.72
N SER A 45 -7.09 -12.49 -7.99
CA SER A 45 -6.68 -12.35 -6.59
C SER A 45 -5.26 -11.81 -6.55
N GLY A 46 -5.15 -10.50 -6.31
CA GLY A 46 -3.99 -9.61 -6.36
C GLY A 46 -2.79 -9.98 -5.49
N ALA A 47 -2.24 -11.18 -5.66
CA ALA A 47 -0.94 -11.55 -5.10
C ALA A 47 0.22 -11.37 -6.11
N ASP A 48 -0.09 -11.19 -7.42
CA ASP A 48 0.89 -10.90 -8.47
C ASP A 48 0.48 -9.70 -9.35
N GLY A 49 -0.27 -8.75 -8.77
CA GLY A 49 -0.74 -7.54 -9.46
C GLY A 49 0.34 -6.48 -9.66
N GLN A 50 1.51 -6.87 -10.16
CA GLN A 50 2.25 -5.97 -11.01
C GLN A 50 1.46 -5.89 -12.32
N MET A 51 0.63 -4.84 -12.47
CA MET A 51 0.27 -4.38 -13.80
C MET A 51 1.59 -4.18 -14.54
N LYS A 52 1.92 -5.11 -15.44
CA LYS A 52 3.03 -4.90 -16.36
C LYS A 52 2.70 -3.64 -17.12
N ALA A 53 3.42 -2.56 -16.82
CA ALA A 53 3.40 -1.39 -17.68
C ALA A 53 3.59 -1.91 -19.11
N LYS A 54 2.62 -1.66 -19.99
CA LYS A 54 2.69 -2.12 -21.38
C LYS A 54 3.86 -1.38 -22.02
N ASP A 55 4.93 -2.12 -22.29
CA ASP A 55 6.07 -1.57 -23.03
C ASP A 55 5.55 -1.27 -24.44
N ILE A 56 5.38 0.00 -24.76
CA ILE A 56 4.83 0.46 -26.03
C ILE A 56 5.77 0.13 -27.18
N THR A 57 7.03 -0.18 -26.87
CA THR A 57 8.05 -0.55 -27.86
C THR A 57 7.93 -2.00 -28.34
N GLU A 58 6.97 -2.80 -27.83
CA GLU A 58 6.82 -4.20 -28.22
C GLU A 58 6.63 -4.40 -29.74
N ASN A 59 6.05 -3.43 -30.45
CA ASN A 59 5.77 -3.51 -31.89
C ASN A 59 6.68 -2.60 -32.73
N GLY A 60 7.65 -1.90 -32.16
CA GLY A 60 8.56 -0.98 -32.81
C GLY A 60 9.96 -1.56 -33.04
N LEU A 61 10.80 -0.79 -33.79
CA LEU A 61 12.22 -1.07 -33.91
C LEU A 61 12.92 -0.94 -32.55
N ARG A 62 13.93 -1.79 -32.33
CA ARG A 62 14.71 -1.83 -31.09
C ARG A 62 16.13 -1.32 -31.34
N ILE A 63 16.82 -0.97 -30.27
CA ILE A 63 18.27 -0.71 -30.36
C ILE A 63 18.96 -1.96 -30.91
N GLY A 64 19.71 -1.77 -31.98
CA GLY A 64 20.36 -2.85 -32.70
C GLY A 64 19.70 -3.21 -34.03
N ASP A 65 18.44 -2.85 -34.26
CA ASP A 65 17.75 -3.13 -35.51
C ASP A 65 18.17 -2.16 -36.61
N TYR A 66 18.11 -2.61 -37.84
CA TYR A 66 18.29 -1.75 -39.01
C TYR A 66 16.96 -1.15 -39.42
N VAL A 67 16.98 0.17 -39.67
CA VAL A 67 15.78 0.89 -40.11
C VAL A 67 15.52 0.56 -41.58
N PRO A 68 14.30 0.11 -41.95
CA PRO A 68 13.93 -0.05 -43.37
C PRO A 68 14.06 1.27 -44.12
N ASP A 69 14.17 1.18 -45.45
CA ASP A 69 14.23 2.37 -46.32
C ASP A 69 12.84 3.01 -46.44
N LEU A 70 12.44 3.74 -45.40
CA LEU A 70 11.12 4.37 -45.32
C LEU A 70 11.05 5.66 -46.12
N SER A 71 9.92 5.87 -46.81
CA SER A 71 9.62 7.16 -47.46
C SER A 71 9.10 8.15 -46.47
N ILE A 72 9.69 9.36 -46.45
CA ILE A 72 9.33 10.48 -45.57
C ILE A 72 8.60 11.53 -46.41
N THR A 73 7.33 11.74 -46.15
CA THR A 73 6.49 12.72 -46.87
C THR A 73 5.27 13.10 -46.03
N PRO A 74 4.87 14.39 -46.00
CA PRO A 74 5.60 15.53 -46.54
C PRO A 74 6.79 15.94 -45.67
N ILE A 75 7.86 16.43 -46.31
CA ILE A 75 9.04 16.99 -45.67
C ILE A 75 9.21 18.45 -46.13
N HIS A 76 9.48 19.32 -45.16
CA HIS A 76 9.70 20.76 -45.34
C HIS A 76 11.14 21.11 -45.00
N ASN A 77 11.65 22.28 -45.45
CA ASN A 77 13.05 22.71 -45.30
C ASN A 77 14.01 21.66 -45.88
N TYR A 78 13.64 21.04 -46.99
CA TYR A 78 14.45 20.06 -47.68
C TYR A 78 14.42 20.30 -49.19
N LYS A 79 15.40 19.76 -49.94
CA LYS A 79 15.53 19.96 -51.40
C LYS A 79 14.34 19.43 -52.21
N THR A 80 13.59 18.48 -51.67
CA THR A 80 12.42 17.83 -52.27
C THR A 80 11.28 17.75 -51.26
N LYS A 81 10.04 17.52 -51.77
CA LYS A 81 8.84 17.37 -50.88
C LYS A 81 8.72 15.96 -50.27
N SER A 82 9.57 15.05 -50.68
CA SER A 82 9.69 13.69 -50.17
C SER A 82 11.16 13.30 -50.08
N ALA A 83 11.52 12.43 -49.18
CA ALA A 83 12.85 11.86 -49.02
C ALA A 83 12.72 10.38 -48.61
N LYS A 84 13.83 9.65 -48.73
CA LYS A 84 13.98 8.32 -48.13
C LYS A 84 14.98 8.37 -47.01
N LEU A 85 14.83 7.50 -45.99
CA LEU A 85 15.83 7.41 -44.91
C LEU A 85 17.21 7.06 -45.44
N SER A 86 17.30 6.31 -46.57
CA SER A 86 18.54 6.03 -47.28
C SER A 86 19.27 7.27 -47.82
N ASP A 87 18.56 8.38 -48.05
CA ASP A 87 19.19 9.65 -48.51
C ASP A 87 20.13 10.26 -47.44
N PHE A 88 20.03 9.82 -46.19
CA PHE A 88 20.83 10.27 -45.07
C PHE A 88 21.91 9.26 -44.66
N LYS A 89 22.07 8.12 -45.39
CA LYS A 89 23.12 7.15 -45.10
C LYS A 89 24.51 7.80 -45.16
N GLY A 90 25.43 7.29 -44.36
CA GLY A 90 26.77 7.85 -44.19
C GLY A 90 26.87 8.95 -43.15
N LYS A 91 25.74 9.35 -42.55
CA LYS A 91 25.70 10.31 -41.44
C LYS A 91 25.07 9.68 -40.21
N LEU A 92 25.38 10.23 -39.02
CA LEU A 92 24.59 10.01 -37.82
C LEU A 92 23.25 10.72 -38.02
N LEU A 93 22.15 9.97 -38.11
CA LEU A 93 20.81 10.52 -38.24
C LEU A 93 20.14 10.56 -36.86
N ILE A 94 19.64 11.74 -36.49
CA ILE A 94 18.92 11.96 -35.22
C ILE A 94 17.49 12.42 -35.58
N LEU A 95 16.53 11.54 -35.32
CA LEU A 95 15.11 11.84 -35.46
C LEU A 95 14.60 12.48 -34.17
N ASP A 96 14.01 13.68 -34.28
CA ASP A 96 13.42 14.44 -33.18
C ASP A 96 11.89 14.38 -33.30
N PHE A 97 11.25 13.60 -32.47
CA PHE A 97 9.79 13.58 -32.37
C PHE A 97 9.32 14.69 -31.44
N TRP A 98 8.50 15.60 -31.99
CA TRP A 98 8.09 16.81 -31.31
C TRP A 98 6.63 17.23 -31.61
N ALA A 99 6.16 18.27 -30.92
CA ALA A 99 4.88 18.91 -31.21
C ALA A 99 4.93 20.41 -30.89
N THR A 100 4.05 21.19 -31.53
CA THR A 100 3.97 22.66 -31.31
C THR A 100 3.61 23.05 -29.88
N TRP A 101 2.89 22.21 -29.16
CA TRP A 101 2.52 22.38 -27.76
C TRP A 101 3.59 21.87 -26.76
N CYS A 102 4.63 21.21 -27.26
CA CYS A 102 5.71 20.67 -26.43
C CYS A 102 6.78 21.76 -26.20
N SER A 103 6.64 22.55 -25.13
CA SER A 103 7.57 23.62 -24.79
C SER A 103 9.04 23.19 -24.70
N PRO A 104 9.41 22.05 -24.06
CA PRO A 104 10.80 21.59 -24.05
C PRO A 104 11.32 21.20 -25.44
N CYS A 105 10.45 20.71 -26.33
CA CYS A 105 10.85 20.42 -27.73
C CYS A 105 11.20 21.71 -28.47
N VAL A 106 10.34 22.74 -28.38
CA VAL A 106 10.56 24.05 -29.00
C VAL A 106 11.87 24.69 -28.49
N ALA A 107 12.13 24.59 -27.18
CA ALA A 107 13.36 25.11 -26.59
C ALA A 107 14.64 24.44 -27.11
N MET A 108 14.55 23.21 -27.64
CA MET A 108 15.68 22.48 -28.22
C MET A 108 16.05 22.91 -29.64
N ILE A 109 15.15 23.55 -30.39
CA ILE A 109 15.38 23.96 -31.79
C ILE A 109 16.68 24.71 -31.99
N PRO A 110 17.00 25.78 -31.25
CA PRO A 110 18.24 26.53 -31.45
C PRO A 110 19.49 25.67 -31.25
N LYS A 111 19.49 24.80 -30.24
CA LYS A 111 20.60 23.88 -29.94
C LYS A 111 20.82 22.88 -31.04
N MET A 112 19.74 22.27 -31.55
CA MET A 112 19.82 21.34 -32.67
C MET A 112 20.34 22.01 -33.94
N GLU A 113 19.91 23.24 -34.23
CA GLU A 113 20.40 24.03 -35.35
C GLU A 113 21.88 24.34 -35.24
N GLU A 114 22.38 24.70 -34.07
CA GLU A 114 23.81 24.92 -33.81
C GLU A 114 24.60 23.63 -34.04
N LEU A 115 24.17 22.51 -33.45
CA LEU A 115 24.80 21.19 -33.65
C LEU A 115 24.74 20.74 -35.11
N GLN A 116 23.62 20.97 -35.81
CA GLN A 116 23.49 20.67 -37.24
C GLN A 116 24.52 21.46 -38.10
N LYS A 117 24.75 22.73 -37.77
CA LYS A 117 25.76 23.57 -38.45
C LYS A 117 27.18 23.10 -38.16
N GLU A 118 27.49 22.80 -36.92
CA GLU A 118 28.81 22.33 -36.48
C GLU A 118 29.17 20.99 -37.12
N PHE A 119 28.22 20.03 -37.16
CA PHE A 119 28.45 18.68 -37.65
C PHE A 119 27.87 18.45 -39.05
N LYS A 120 27.66 19.48 -39.88
CA LYS A 120 26.94 19.51 -41.15
C LYS A 120 27.09 18.26 -42.04
N ASN A 121 28.32 17.73 -42.16
CA ASN A 121 28.63 16.63 -43.04
C ASN A 121 28.55 15.25 -42.32
N LYS A 122 28.46 15.22 -41.02
CA LYS A 122 28.53 14.01 -40.17
C LYS A 122 27.22 13.69 -39.49
N VAL A 123 26.37 14.69 -39.24
CA VAL A 123 25.09 14.55 -38.52
C VAL A 123 23.96 15.13 -39.35
N GLN A 124 22.80 14.54 -39.26
CA GLN A 124 21.55 15.09 -39.76
C GLN A 124 20.47 14.98 -38.71
N PHE A 125 19.89 16.12 -38.35
CA PHE A 125 18.64 16.17 -37.58
C PHE A 125 17.44 16.21 -38.51
N ILE A 126 16.35 15.52 -38.14
CA ILE A 126 15.03 15.62 -38.78
C ILE A 126 13.99 15.72 -37.67
N SER A 127 13.23 16.80 -37.64
CA SER A 127 12.12 16.97 -36.71
C SER A 127 10.84 16.38 -37.28
N ILE A 128 10.14 15.56 -36.51
CA ILE A 128 9.00 14.74 -36.92
C ILE A 128 7.82 15.02 -36.02
N THR A 129 6.65 15.24 -36.63
CA THR A 129 5.40 15.43 -35.91
C THR A 129 4.20 14.85 -36.67
N ASP A 130 3.22 14.34 -35.91
CA ASP A 130 1.94 13.87 -36.44
C ASP A 130 0.96 15.02 -36.74
N GLN A 131 1.31 16.24 -36.35
CA GLN A 131 0.48 17.41 -36.54
C GLN A 131 0.44 17.83 -38.02
N LYS A 132 -0.67 18.49 -38.41
CA LYS A 132 -0.90 18.95 -39.80
C LYS A 132 0.11 19.98 -40.23
N ALA A 133 0.60 19.88 -41.49
CA ALA A 133 1.53 20.81 -42.08
C ALA A 133 1.09 22.28 -41.91
N LYS A 134 -0.18 22.58 -42.16
CA LYS A 134 -0.74 23.94 -42.02
C LYS A 134 -0.50 24.52 -40.61
N ASP A 135 -0.72 23.74 -39.57
CA ASP A 135 -0.64 24.21 -38.18
C ASP A 135 0.82 24.35 -37.75
N VAL A 136 1.66 23.37 -38.11
CA VAL A 136 3.10 23.37 -37.81
C VAL A 136 3.82 24.52 -38.48
N LEU A 137 3.62 24.73 -39.80
CA LEU A 137 4.27 25.80 -40.54
C LEU A 137 3.80 27.19 -40.08
N ALA A 138 2.50 27.33 -39.78
CA ALA A 138 1.96 28.56 -39.20
C ALA A 138 2.56 28.86 -37.79
N PHE A 139 2.78 27.81 -36.99
CA PHE A 139 3.46 27.95 -35.69
C PHE A 139 4.92 28.38 -35.88
N ILE A 140 5.71 27.65 -36.69
CA ILE A 140 7.13 27.96 -36.93
C ILE A 140 7.30 29.40 -37.47
N SER A 141 6.41 29.85 -38.37
CA SER A 141 6.48 31.19 -38.94
C SER A 141 6.32 32.32 -37.92
N LYS A 142 5.66 32.04 -36.77
CA LYS A 142 5.44 33.00 -35.69
C LYS A 142 6.54 32.96 -34.62
N LEU A 143 7.43 31.98 -34.66
CA LEU A 143 8.55 31.90 -33.71
C LEU A 143 9.58 32.98 -34.01
N ASP A 144 10.34 33.37 -32.99
CA ASP A 144 11.52 34.25 -33.17
C ASP A 144 12.53 33.60 -34.14
N ALA A 145 13.34 34.46 -34.81
CA ALA A 145 14.30 34.01 -35.81
C ALA A 145 15.24 32.89 -35.34
N LYS A 146 15.61 32.88 -34.06
CA LYS A 146 16.47 31.85 -33.45
C LYS A 146 15.83 30.45 -33.39
N TYR A 147 14.50 30.36 -33.49
CA TYR A 147 13.74 29.10 -33.50
C TYR A 147 13.29 28.70 -34.92
N ARG A 148 13.64 29.50 -35.94
CA ARG A 148 13.37 29.20 -37.34
C ARG A 148 14.69 28.77 -37.99
N GLY A 149 14.89 27.44 -38.05
CA GLY A 149 16.10 26.87 -38.60
C GLY A 149 15.92 26.19 -39.94
N ASP A 150 16.99 25.53 -40.39
CA ASP A 150 17.08 24.84 -41.66
C ASP A 150 16.91 23.31 -41.49
N ILE A 151 16.69 22.80 -40.26
CA ILE A 151 16.44 21.39 -39.99
C ILE A 151 15.17 20.97 -40.77
N PRO A 152 15.22 19.86 -41.55
CA PRO A 152 14.05 19.33 -42.20
C PRO A 152 12.95 18.94 -41.20
N VAL A 153 11.70 19.31 -41.53
CA VAL A 153 10.52 19.03 -40.70
C VAL A 153 9.56 18.11 -41.46
N VAL A 154 9.24 16.99 -40.87
CA VAL A 154 8.22 16.04 -41.34
C VAL A 154 6.94 16.31 -40.57
N THR A 155 5.84 16.49 -41.32
CA THR A 155 4.50 16.71 -40.75
C THR A 155 3.55 15.61 -41.18
N ASP A 156 2.37 15.57 -40.54
CA ASP A 156 1.35 14.54 -40.80
C ASP A 156 1.89 13.09 -40.66
N ASP A 157 2.95 12.90 -39.88
CA ASP A 157 3.60 11.59 -39.72
C ASP A 157 2.69 10.60 -39.00
N LYS A 158 2.67 9.39 -39.50
CA LYS A 158 2.11 8.19 -38.86
C LYS A 158 3.07 7.01 -39.01
N LEU A 159 3.92 7.08 -40.03
CA LEU A 159 4.78 5.97 -40.39
C LEU A 159 5.96 5.85 -39.41
N LEU A 160 6.73 6.92 -39.27
CA LEU A 160 7.91 6.92 -38.40
C LEU A 160 7.49 6.71 -36.94
N SER A 161 6.40 7.32 -36.49
CA SER A 161 5.84 7.10 -35.13
C SER A 161 5.41 5.65 -34.90
N SER A 162 5.01 4.90 -35.93
CA SER A 162 4.70 3.47 -35.80
C SER A 162 5.95 2.58 -35.69
N TYR A 163 7.06 2.98 -36.30
CA TYR A 163 8.35 2.30 -36.20
C TYR A 163 9.10 2.67 -34.90
N PHE A 164 8.86 3.87 -34.37
CA PHE A 164 9.49 4.40 -33.16
C PHE A 164 8.41 4.83 -32.16
N PRO A 165 7.64 3.88 -31.61
CA PRO A 165 6.56 4.20 -30.70
C PRO A 165 7.09 4.86 -29.43
N HIS A 166 6.43 5.95 -29.01
CA HIS A 166 6.78 6.74 -27.86
C HIS A 166 5.52 7.34 -27.21
N VAL A 167 5.63 7.73 -25.94
CA VAL A 167 4.53 8.37 -25.17
C VAL A 167 4.83 9.84 -24.93
N TYR A 168 6.03 10.13 -24.52
CA TYR A 168 6.42 11.45 -24.06
C TYR A 168 7.35 12.13 -25.03
N LEU A 169 7.13 13.44 -25.26
CA LEU A 169 7.98 14.31 -26.07
C LEU A 169 8.85 15.19 -25.16
N PRO A 170 10.06 15.55 -25.62
CA PRO A 170 10.73 15.13 -26.85
C PRO A 170 11.20 13.67 -26.78
N HIS A 171 11.25 13.04 -27.95
CA HIS A 171 11.78 11.69 -28.12
C HIS A 171 12.79 11.69 -29.28
N PHE A 172 14.02 11.30 -28.98
CA PHE A 172 15.10 11.27 -29.97
C PHE A 172 15.50 9.83 -30.30
N VAL A 173 15.56 9.54 -31.60
CA VAL A 173 16.06 8.27 -32.12
C VAL A 173 17.39 8.50 -32.79
N TRP A 174 18.41 7.83 -32.34
CA TRP A 174 19.76 7.90 -32.89
C TRP A 174 20.00 6.71 -33.82
N ILE A 175 20.39 6.98 -35.07
CA ILE A 175 20.61 6.00 -36.12
C ILE A 175 22.01 6.21 -36.66
N ASP A 176 22.85 5.17 -36.64
CA ASP A 176 24.24 5.25 -37.13
C ASP A 176 24.32 5.41 -38.66
N ALA A 177 25.52 5.67 -39.18
CA ALA A 177 25.77 5.86 -40.59
C ALA A 177 25.39 4.64 -41.49
N ARG A 178 25.23 3.46 -40.87
CA ARG A 178 24.82 2.21 -41.54
C ARG A 178 23.30 2.03 -41.54
N GLY A 179 22.56 2.89 -40.83
CA GLY A 179 21.12 2.77 -40.68
C GLY A 179 20.66 1.90 -39.49
N LYS A 180 21.54 1.67 -38.53
CA LYS A 180 21.23 0.90 -37.30
C LYS A 180 20.79 1.81 -36.17
N VAL A 181 19.69 1.49 -35.48
CA VAL A 181 19.23 2.18 -34.27
C VAL A 181 20.22 1.95 -33.13
N ILE A 182 20.77 3.01 -32.56
CA ILE A 182 21.78 2.92 -31.52
C ILE A 182 21.31 3.44 -30.17
N ALA A 183 20.32 4.34 -30.14
CA ALA A 183 19.75 4.84 -28.89
C ALA A 183 18.35 5.45 -29.07
N PHE A 184 17.58 5.44 -27.98
CA PHE A 184 16.38 6.25 -27.75
C PHE A 184 16.65 7.12 -26.53
N THR A 185 16.52 8.47 -26.67
CA THR A 185 16.91 9.39 -25.60
C THR A 185 15.90 10.50 -25.37
N GLY A 186 16.03 11.20 -24.24
CA GLY A 186 15.43 12.51 -24.01
C GLY A 186 16.32 13.65 -24.54
N ALA A 187 15.90 14.90 -24.27
CA ALA A 187 16.61 16.12 -24.68
C ALA A 187 17.99 16.27 -24.03
N ASP A 188 18.17 15.77 -22.82
CA ASP A 188 19.41 15.89 -22.04
C ASP A 188 20.61 15.26 -22.75
N GLU A 189 20.38 14.23 -23.57
CA GLU A 189 21.42 13.52 -24.28
C GLU A 189 21.84 14.22 -25.60
N ILE A 190 21.05 15.17 -26.11
CA ILE A 190 21.40 15.96 -27.28
C ILE A 190 22.46 16.99 -26.89
N SER A 191 23.72 16.60 -26.99
CA SER A 191 24.87 17.43 -26.64
C SER A 191 26.03 17.21 -27.63
N ARG A 192 26.90 18.22 -27.71
CA ARG A 192 28.11 18.18 -28.53
C ARG A 192 28.98 16.96 -28.17
N ASP A 193 29.20 16.76 -26.89
CA ASP A 193 30.08 15.69 -26.38
C ASP A 193 29.52 14.29 -26.70
N ASN A 194 28.22 14.09 -26.55
CA ASN A 194 27.56 12.86 -26.89
C ASN A 194 27.62 12.56 -28.39
N ILE A 195 27.44 13.60 -29.25
CA ILE A 195 27.58 13.44 -30.70
C ILE A 195 29.01 13.04 -31.06
N ILE A 196 30.02 13.69 -30.50
CA ILE A 196 31.43 13.34 -30.72
C ILE A 196 31.67 11.89 -30.30
N GLN A 197 31.23 11.52 -29.10
CA GLN A 197 31.40 10.17 -28.58
C GLN A 197 30.80 9.09 -29.50
N VAL A 198 29.60 9.37 -30.04
CA VAL A 198 28.92 8.44 -30.96
C VAL A 198 29.69 8.33 -32.30
N LEU A 199 30.18 9.45 -32.84
CA LEU A 199 30.92 9.48 -34.09
C LEU A 199 32.29 8.80 -33.95
N GLU A 200 32.97 8.90 -32.82
CA GLU A 200 34.28 8.30 -32.59
C GLU A 200 34.22 6.80 -32.27
N LYS A 201 33.14 6.34 -31.61
CA LYS A 201 33.01 4.96 -31.14
C LYS A 201 32.18 4.06 -32.09
N ASP A 202 31.96 4.49 -33.31
CA ASP A 202 31.20 3.75 -34.35
C ASP A 202 29.84 3.22 -33.82
N GLY A 203 29.12 4.09 -33.12
CA GLY A 203 27.79 3.78 -32.60
C GLY A 203 27.72 3.02 -31.27
N ASN A 204 28.88 2.72 -30.64
CA ASN A 204 28.87 2.21 -29.27
C ASN A 204 28.76 3.40 -28.30
N THR A 205 27.62 3.50 -27.58
CA THR A 205 27.28 4.68 -26.81
C THR A 205 26.98 4.37 -25.36
N ASN A 206 27.28 5.33 -24.47
CA ASN A 206 26.84 5.34 -23.07
C ASN A 206 25.65 6.29 -22.87
N LEU A 207 24.90 6.61 -23.95
CA LEU A 207 23.74 7.49 -23.88
C LEU A 207 22.70 6.93 -22.91
N LYS A 208 22.17 7.79 -22.04
CA LYS A 208 21.11 7.44 -21.10
C LYS A 208 19.83 7.12 -21.86
N ARG A 209 19.45 5.87 -21.83
CA ARG A 209 18.25 5.39 -22.53
C ARG A 209 16.99 6.01 -21.92
N LYS A 210 16.13 6.55 -22.75
CA LYS A 210 14.77 6.92 -22.40
C LYS A 210 13.90 5.65 -22.37
N HIS A 211 13.18 5.44 -21.28
CA HIS A 211 12.19 4.38 -21.15
C HIS A 211 10.80 5.02 -21.19
N ASP A 212 10.06 4.73 -22.23
CA ASP A 212 8.68 5.16 -22.38
C ASP A 212 7.75 4.01 -21.98
N TYR A 213 7.02 4.21 -20.90
CA TYR A 213 5.95 3.33 -20.49
C TYR A 213 4.75 4.16 -20.04
N LYS A 214 3.57 3.64 -20.29
CA LYS A 214 2.32 4.26 -19.85
C LYS A 214 1.66 3.33 -18.84
N ILE A 215 1.34 3.87 -17.67
CA ILE A 215 0.43 3.21 -16.73
C ILE A 215 -0.97 3.69 -17.08
N GLU A 216 -1.87 2.76 -17.35
CA GLU A 216 -3.27 3.08 -17.55
C GLU A 216 -3.89 3.51 -16.20
N TYR A 217 -4.63 4.59 -16.23
CA TYR A 217 -5.32 5.16 -15.08
C TYR A 217 -6.75 5.52 -15.49
N ASP A 218 -7.72 4.88 -14.85
CA ASP A 218 -9.14 5.22 -15.00
C ASP A 218 -9.48 6.39 -14.09
N TYR A 219 -9.89 7.52 -14.68
CA TYR A 219 -10.23 8.73 -13.93
C TYR A 219 -11.56 8.63 -13.17
N SER A 220 -12.37 7.60 -13.41
CA SER A 220 -13.62 7.36 -12.68
C SER A 220 -13.38 6.62 -11.36
N ASP A 221 -12.22 6.00 -11.21
CA ASP A 221 -11.83 5.28 -10.01
C ASP A 221 -10.73 6.01 -9.22
N PRO A 222 -10.69 5.90 -7.89
CA PRO A 222 -9.64 6.51 -7.07
C PRO A 222 -8.25 5.98 -7.42
N LEU A 223 -7.26 6.89 -7.43
CA LEU A 223 -5.87 6.56 -7.67
C LEU A 223 -5.34 5.57 -6.62
N PHE A 224 -4.61 4.55 -7.05
CA PHE A 224 -4.01 3.47 -6.23
C PHE A 224 -4.98 2.54 -5.49
N ILE A 225 -6.30 2.69 -5.68
CA ILE A 225 -7.28 1.71 -5.21
C ILE A 225 -7.57 0.71 -6.32
N GLY A 226 -7.63 -0.58 -5.98
CA GLY A 226 -7.81 -1.64 -6.99
C GLY A 226 -6.71 -1.70 -8.06
N SER A 227 -5.50 -1.23 -7.74
CA SER A 227 -4.37 -1.09 -8.66
C SER A 227 -4.55 -0.03 -9.76
N ASN A 228 -5.55 0.83 -9.67
CA ASN A 228 -5.74 1.95 -10.59
C ASN A 228 -4.55 2.91 -10.53
N GLY A 229 -3.83 3.11 -11.64
CA GLY A 229 -2.58 3.89 -11.66
C GLY A 229 -1.35 3.14 -11.13
N GLY A 230 -1.44 1.82 -10.93
CA GLY A 230 -0.33 0.97 -10.50
C GLY A 230 -0.10 0.96 -8.98
N ILE A 231 1.10 0.54 -8.56
CA ILE A 231 1.52 0.50 -7.16
C ILE A 231 2.48 1.66 -6.92
N PRO A 232 2.25 2.52 -5.92
CA PRO A 232 3.16 3.63 -5.64
C PRO A 232 4.54 3.10 -5.22
N THR A 233 5.59 3.61 -5.87
CA THR A 233 7.00 3.20 -5.61
C THR A 233 7.64 3.96 -4.46
N SER A 234 7.05 5.09 -4.04
CA SER A 234 7.49 5.86 -2.88
C SER A 234 6.27 6.45 -2.16
N LEU A 235 5.92 5.85 -1.03
CA LEU A 235 4.78 6.27 -0.24
C LEU A 235 5.24 7.22 0.87
N ASN A 236 4.85 8.49 0.79
CA ASN A 236 5.16 9.51 1.79
C ASN A 236 4.07 9.66 2.86
N PHE A 237 2.84 9.33 2.50
CA PHE A 237 1.68 9.39 3.37
C PHE A 237 0.54 8.57 2.76
N TYR A 238 -0.11 7.75 3.59
CA TYR A 238 -1.35 7.07 3.23
C TYR A 238 -2.24 7.01 4.46
N SER A 239 -3.45 7.45 4.32
CA SER A 239 -4.47 7.31 5.35
C SER A 239 -5.80 6.98 4.71
N VAL A 240 -6.55 6.10 5.36
CA VAL A 240 -7.90 5.73 4.94
C VAL A 240 -8.79 5.49 6.16
N LEU A 241 -10.01 6.02 6.07
CA LEU A 241 -11.10 5.68 6.98
C LEU A 241 -12.26 5.14 6.14
N THR A 242 -12.76 3.96 6.51
CA THR A 242 -14.00 3.41 5.93
C THR A 242 -14.96 3.02 7.06
N GLY A 243 -16.23 2.80 6.74
CA GLY A 243 -17.16 2.11 7.62
C GLY A 243 -16.83 0.61 7.75
N TYR A 244 -17.77 -0.13 8.33
CA TYR A 244 -17.67 -1.58 8.51
C TYR A 244 -17.35 -2.31 7.20
N GLN A 245 -16.40 -3.24 7.27
CA GLN A 245 -16.02 -4.11 6.15
C GLN A 245 -16.37 -5.56 6.47
N SER A 246 -17.29 -6.12 5.69
CA SER A 246 -17.69 -7.53 5.86
C SER A 246 -16.51 -8.45 5.60
N GLY A 247 -16.35 -9.47 6.46
CA GLY A 247 -15.27 -10.45 6.36
C GLY A 247 -13.97 -10.06 7.07
N LEU A 248 -13.81 -8.80 7.53
CA LEU A 248 -12.69 -8.43 8.39
C LEU A 248 -13.04 -8.64 9.87
N SER A 249 -12.08 -9.19 10.62
CA SER A 249 -12.16 -9.27 12.09
C SER A 249 -11.86 -7.89 12.71
N SER A 250 -12.36 -7.63 13.93
CA SER A 250 -11.98 -6.46 14.71
C SER A 250 -10.57 -6.62 15.28
N ILE A 251 -9.59 -5.96 14.66
CA ILE A 251 -8.16 -6.08 15.00
C ILE A 251 -7.53 -4.69 15.09
N PHE A 252 -6.60 -4.55 16.04
CA PHE A 252 -5.58 -3.51 16.03
C PHE A 252 -4.21 -4.12 15.77
N THR A 253 -3.47 -3.58 14.81
CA THR A 253 -2.12 -4.06 14.50
C THR A 253 -1.14 -2.94 14.17
N LYS A 254 0.11 -3.18 14.54
CA LYS A 254 1.32 -2.43 14.15
C LYS A 254 2.29 -3.35 13.43
N ALA A 255 1.81 -4.47 12.89
CA ALA A 255 2.66 -5.44 12.21
C ALA A 255 3.48 -4.76 11.09
N PRO A 256 4.75 -5.12 10.91
CA PRO A 256 5.60 -4.52 9.89
C PRO A 256 5.03 -4.76 8.50
N LEU A 257 5.21 -3.77 7.63
CA LEU A 257 4.96 -3.91 6.20
C LEU A 257 6.12 -4.67 5.53
N LYS A 258 5.88 -5.17 4.32
CA LYS A 258 6.96 -5.77 3.48
C LYS A 258 8.07 -4.73 3.23
N ASP A 259 7.68 -3.49 2.97
CA ASP A 259 8.62 -2.36 2.92
C ASP A 259 8.98 -1.94 4.34
N SER A 260 10.21 -2.27 4.76
CA SER A 260 10.75 -1.97 6.09
C SER A 260 11.03 -0.48 6.33
N THR A 261 10.94 0.37 5.29
CA THR A 261 11.08 1.84 5.41
C THR A 261 9.81 2.50 5.91
N LEU A 262 8.69 1.77 5.89
CA LEU A 262 7.37 2.24 6.29
C LEU A 262 6.95 1.66 7.66
N ILE A 263 6.07 2.38 8.31
CA ILE A 263 5.35 1.94 9.52
C ILE A 263 3.85 2.06 9.27
N ARG A 264 3.05 1.29 10.03
CA ARG A 264 1.60 1.39 9.98
C ARG A 264 0.94 1.34 11.35
N LEU A 265 -0.27 1.92 11.41
CA LEU A 265 -1.29 1.69 12.42
C LEU A 265 -2.55 1.24 11.69
N THR A 266 -3.11 0.10 12.05
CA THR A 266 -4.32 -0.41 11.41
C THR A 266 -5.34 -0.81 12.47
N PHE A 267 -6.55 -0.30 12.33
CA PHE A 267 -7.74 -0.76 13.05
C PHE A 267 -8.75 -1.27 12.02
N THR A 268 -9.31 -2.43 12.24
CA THR A 268 -10.37 -2.98 11.38
C THR A 268 -11.62 -3.22 12.20
N ASN A 269 -12.77 -2.79 11.67
CA ASN A 269 -14.10 -2.95 12.28
C ASN A 269 -14.11 -2.61 13.78
N ASP A 270 -13.53 -1.48 14.14
CA ASP A 270 -13.42 -1.02 15.52
C ASP A 270 -14.31 0.19 15.80
N ILE A 271 -14.65 0.40 17.06
CA ILE A 271 -15.53 1.47 17.52
C ILE A 271 -14.77 2.79 17.70
N ILE A 272 -15.46 3.91 17.55
CA ILE A 272 -14.87 5.26 17.74
C ILE A 272 -14.07 5.39 19.05
N PRO A 273 -14.57 4.94 20.23
CA PRO A 273 -13.80 5.03 21.46
C PRO A 273 -12.45 4.31 21.42
N HIS A 274 -12.36 3.18 20.73
CA HIS A 274 -11.09 2.44 20.61
C HIS A 274 -10.12 3.13 19.65
N LEU A 275 -10.61 3.75 18.57
CA LEU A 275 -9.79 4.54 17.66
C LEU A 275 -9.14 5.72 18.39
N PHE A 276 -9.95 6.51 19.12
CA PHE A 276 -9.41 7.60 19.93
C PHE A 276 -8.54 7.09 21.09
N GLY A 277 -8.92 5.99 21.74
CA GLY A 277 -8.08 5.34 22.75
C GLY A 277 -6.70 4.99 22.22
N GLY A 278 -6.63 4.47 20.98
CA GLY A 278 -5.37 4.20 20.29
C GLY A 278 -4.57 5.47 19.97
N ALA A 279 -5.24 6.53 19.53
CA ALA A 279 -4.60 7.80 19.18
C ALA A 279 -4.01 8.52 20.41
N PHE A 280 -4.68 8.47 21.56
CA PHE A 280 -4.23 9.10 22.79
C PHE A 280 -3.30 8.23 23.62
N GLY A 281 -3.56 6.92 23.71
CA GLY A 281 -2.81 5.99 24.57
C GLY A 281 -1.71 5.20 23.86
N GLY A 282 -1.58 5.33 22.56
CA GLY A 282 -0.57 4.60 21.78
C GLY A 282 -0.87 3.10 21.58
N ASN A 283 -1.97 2.58 22.12
CA ASN A 283 -2.48 1.25 21.88
C ASN A 283 -3.99 1.17 22.21
N ARG A 284 -4.66 0.10 21.73
CA ARG A 284 -6.12 -0.08 21.92
C ARG A 284 -6.55 -0.23 23.38
N GLY A 285 -5.66 -0.71 24.23
CA GLY A 285 -6.00 -1.10 25.60
C GLY A 285 -5.66 -0.10 26.69
N GLU A 286 -5.01 1.03 26.35
CA GLU A 286 -4.64 2.04 27.34
C GLU A 286 -5.88 2.68 27.99
N PHE A 287 -6.86 3.02 27.13
CA PHE A 287 -8.16 3.49 27.58
C PHE A 287 -9.21 2.38 27.35
N SER A 288 -9.74 1.86 28.45
CA SER A 288 -10.87 0.91 28.47
C SER A 288 -12.15 1.62 28.87
N LYS A 289 -13.30 0.97 28.73
CA LYS A 289 -14.59 1.53 29.16
C LYS A 289 -14.56 2.06 30.63
N LYS A 290 -13.66 1.53 31.47
CA LYS A 290 -13.54 1.89 32.87
C LYS A 290 -12.88 3.26 33.12
N ASN A 291 -11.99 3.67 32.23
CA ASN A 291 -11.33 4.96 32.28
C ASN A 291 -11.67 5.83 31.04
N MET A 292 -12.85 5.60 30.45
CA MET A 292 -13.49 6.51 29.52
C MET A 292 -14.71 7.19 30.19
N ARG A 293 -14.97 8.46 29.82
CA ARG A 293 -16.12 9.23 30.25
C ARG A 293 -16.91 9.70 29.04
N PHE A 294 -18.19 9.42 29.04
CA PHE A 294 -19.09 9.77 27.96
C PHE A 294 -20.05 10.86 28.39
N LEU A 295 -19.64 12.12 28.17
CA LEU A 295 -20.43 13.33 28.48
C LEU A 295 -21.20 13.78 27.22
N VAL A 296 -21.74 12.83 26.50
CA VAL A 296 -22.51 13.01 25.28
C VAL A 296 -23.98 12.72 25.53
N LYS A 297 -24.87 13.40 24.82
CA LYS A 297 -26.34 13.19 24.93
C LYS A 297 -26.76 11.80 24.44
N ASP A 298 -26.08 11.29 23.43
CA ASP A 298 -26.36 9.99 22.82
C ASP A 298 -25.11 9.13 22.69
N THR A 299 -25.05 8.04 23.44
CA THR A 299 -23.95 7.08 23.42
C THR A 299 -24.16 5.95 22.41
N THR A 300 -25.29 5.88 21.71
CA THR A 300 -25.66 4.73 20.87
C THR A 300 -24.70 4.50 19.70
N LYS A 301 -24.01 5.55 19.22
CA LYS A 301 -22.98 5.46 18.19
C LYS A 301 -21.60 5.11 18.72
N LEU A 302 -21.36 5.30 20.02
CA LEU A 302 -20.06 5.07 20.66
C LEU A 302 -19.99 3.71 21.34
N LEU A 303 -21.10 3.26 21.92
CA LEU A 303 -21.14 2.03 22.70
C LEU A 303 -22.14 1.04 22.12
N PRO A 304 -21.77 -0.25 22.03
CA PRO A 304 -22.67 -1.27 21.54
C PRO A 304 -23.98 -1.33 22.32
N SER A 305 -25.10 -1.39 21.59
CA SER A 305 -26.44 -1.55 22.13
C SER A 305 -27.26 -2.46 21.21
N GLY A 306 -28.15 -3.26 21.78
CA GLY A 306 -29.02 -4.16 21.03
C GLY A 306 -28.30 -5.30 20.34
N TYR A 307 -28.75 -5.67 19.13
CA TYR A 307 -28.16 -6.77 18.36
C TYR A 307 -26.79 -6.38 17.79
N MET A 308 -25.74 -6.95 18.34
CA MET A 308 -24.34 -6.56 18.13
C MET A 308 -23.93 -6.46 16.64
N VAL A 309 -24.37 -7.41 15.81
CA VAL A 309 -23.97 -7.46 14.39
C VAL A 309 -24.53 -6.26 13.61
N GLU A 310 -25.80 -5.97 13.77
CA GLU A 310 -26.43 -4.84 13.07
C GLU A 310 -25.94 -3.49 13.58
N TRP A 311 -25.66 -3.38 14.88
CA TRP A 311 -25.04 -2.21 15.46
C TRP A 311 -23.63 -2.00 14.89
N ALA A 312 -22.81 -3.06 14.85
CA ALA A 312 -21.43 -3.02 14.36
C ALA A 312 -21.35 -2.56 12.88
N LYS A 313 -22.24 -3.05 12.02
CA LYS A 313 -22.32 -2.62 10.61
C LYS A 313 -22.50 -1.10 10.44
N LYS A 314 -23.11 -0.42 11.41
CA LYS A 314 -23.40 1.01 11.35
C LYS A 314 -22.39 1.87 12.11
N ASN A 315 -21.69 1.32 13.11
CA ASN A 315 -20.94 2.08 14.11
C ASN A 315 -19.50 1.60 14.30
N THR A 316 -18.99 0.76 13.41
CA THR A 316 -17.56 0.41 13.39
C THR A 316 -16.90 0.89 12.13
N TYR A 317 -15.60 1.09 12.23
CA TYR A 317 -14.78 1.72 11.21
C TYR A 317 -13.49 0.93 11.00
N CYS A 318 -12.96 0.98 9.79
CA CYS A 318 -11.59 0.60 9.51
C CYS A 318 -10.77 1.87 9.31
N TYR A 319 -9.64 1.96 9.97
CA TYR A 319 -8.68 3.05 9.85
C TYR A 319 -7.29 2.47 9.62
N GLU A 320 -6.58 2.99 8.63
CA GLU A 320 -5.17 2.68 8.42
C GLU A 320 -4.38 3.95 8.15
N LEU A 321 -3.25 4.08 8.81
CA LEU A 321 -2.25 5.13 8.60
C LEU A 321 -0.91 4.46 8.29
N ILE A 322 -0.30 4.84 7.15
CA ILE A 322 1.04 4.39 6.75
C ILE A 322 1.92 5.62 6.55
N LEU A 323 3.10 5.59 7.15
CA LEU A 323 4.08 6.69 7.14
C LEU A 323 5.49 6.14 6.91
N PRO A 324 6.43 6.96 6.38
CA PRO A 324 7.86 6.67 6.48
C PRO A 324 8.29 6.46 7.94
N LYS A 325 9.18 5.52 8.18
CA LYS A 325 9.70 5.20 9.53
C LYS A 325 10.32 6.41 10.23
N SER A 326 10.87 7.35 9.48
CA SER A 326 11.40 8.62 10.00
C SER A 326 10.33 9.47 10.72
N ARG A 327 9.05 9.29 10.35
CA ARG A 327 7.90 10.00 10.93
C ARG A 327 7.19 9.22 12.05
N ASN A 328 7.80 8.15 12.57
CA ASN A 328 7.19 7.29 13.58
C ASN A 328 6.69 8.05 14.84
N ALA A 329 7.38 9.12 15.23
CA ALA A 329 6.99 9.94 16.38
C ALA A 329 5.66 10.70 16.16
N GLU A 330 5.30 10.99 14.92
CA GLU A 330 4.13 11.79 14.55
C GLU A 330 2.82 10.97 14.44
N LYS A 331 2.90 9.66 14.33
CA LYS A 331 1.77 8.79 13.95
C LYS A 331 0.51 8.95 14.78
N TYR A 332 0.65 9.14 16.09
CA TYR A 332 -0.51 9.31 16.99
C TYR A 332 -1.07 10.71 16.97
N VAL A 333 -0.22 11.71 16.73
CA VAL A 333 -0.67 13.09 16.54
C VAL A 333 -1.50 13.19 15.27
N ILE A 334 -0.98 12.66 14.18
CA ILE A 334 -1.67 12.60 12.88
C ILE A 334 -3.02 11.86 13.04
N MET A 335 -3.01 10.66 13.61
CA MET A 335 -4.24 9.89 13.82
C MET A 335 -5.28 10.67 14.62
N LYS A 336 -4.86 11.36 15.70
CA LYS A 336 -5.75 12.17 16.53
C LYS A 336 -6.38 13.31 15.72
N ASP A 337 -5.58 14.01 14.94
CA ASP A 337 -6.03 15.15 14.12
C ASP A 337 -7.01 14.69 13.03
N GLU A 338 -6.74 13.59 12.36
CA GLU A 338 -7.64 12.98 11.38
C GLU A 338 -8.97 12.53 12.02
N LEU A 339 -8.91 11.84 13.17
CA LEU A 339 -10.12 11.41 13.87
C LEU A 339 -10.98 12.60 14.31
N ASN A 340 -10.39 13.71 14.73
CA ASN A 340 -11.11 14.94 15.04
C ASN A 340 -11.79 15.56 13.82
N GLN A 341 -11.21 15.39 12.61
CA GLN A 341 -11.82 15.83 11.36
C GLN A 341 -12.95 14.89 10.92
N PHE A 342 -12.76 13.58 11.07
CA PHE A 342 -13.75 12.58 10.67
C PHE A 342 -14.95 12.51 11.62
N PHE A 343 -14.76 12.81 12.91
CA PHE A 343 -15.79 12.80 13.94
C PHE A 343 -15.93 14.18 14.62
N PRO A 344 -16.24 15.24 13.85
CA PRO A 344 -16.25 16.62 14.35
C PRO A 344 -17.32 16.89 15.42
N GLN A 345 -18.32 16.02 15.56
CA GLN A 345 -19.37 16.12 16.58
C GLN A 345 -18.89 15.85 17.98
N TYR A 346 -17.70 15.27 18.15
CA TYR A 346 -17.14 14.99 19.46
C TYR A 346 -15.91 15.87 19.74
N GLU A 347 -15.83 16.37 20.98
CA GLU A 347 -14.62 16.87 21.59
C GLU A 347 -14.03 15.73 22.42
N VAL A 348 -12.80 15.27 22.09
CA VAL A 348 -12.16 14.15 22.78
C VAL A 348 -10.83 14.61 23.37
N TYR A 349 -10.66 14.42 24.67
CA TYR A 349 -9.47 14.84 25.40
C TYR A 349 -9.18 13.93 26.59
N VAL A 350 -7.96 14.01 27.11
CA VAL A 350 -7.54 13.32 28.32
C VAL A 350 -7.55 14.30 29.48
N GLN A 351 -8.11 13.88 30.61
CA GLN A 351 -8.04 14.61 31.87
C GLN A 351 -7.63 13.69 33.02
N LYS A 352 -7.15 14.27 34.09
CA LYS A 352 -6.88 13.54 35.34
C LYS A 352 -8.11 13.57 36.24
N GLU A 353 -8.40 12.43 36.86
CA GLU A 353 -9.55 12.24 37.72
C GLU A 353 -9.18 11.34 38.91
N LEU A 354 -9.58 11.73 40.11
CA LEU A 354 -9.45 10.88 41.30
C LEU A 354 -10.51 9.79 41.22
N SER A 355 -10.08 8.56 41.06
CA SER A 355 -10.97 7.41 40.88
C SER A 355 -10.57 6.26 41.80
N GLU A 356 -11.56 5.47 42.27
CA GLU A 356 -11.25 4.18 42.88
C GLU A 356 -10.73 3.22 41.85
N VAL A 357 -9.59 2.59 42.11
CA VAL A 357 -8.88 1.68 41.21
C VAL A 357 -8.52 0.39 41.93
N LEU A 358 -8.30 -0.69 41.17
CA LEU A 358 -7.60 -1.88 41.63
C LEU A 358 -6.12 -1.72 41.27
N ALA A 359 -5.32 -1.32 42.25
CA ALA A 359 -3.90 -1.03 42.04
C ALA A 359 -3.04 -2.25 42.34
N LEU A 360 -2.13 -2.60 41.40
CA LEU A 360 -1.01 -3.49 41.69
C LEU A 360 0.03 -2.70 42.50
N VAL A 361 0.26 -3.10 43.75
CA VAL A 361 1.15 -2.40 44.70
C VAL A 361 2.27 -3.29 45.21
N ARG A 362 3.36 -2.71 45.66
CA ARG A 362 4.38 -3.39 46.46
C ARG A 362 3.97 -3.29 47.94
N LEU A 363 4.06 -4.43 48.64
CA LEU A 363 3.70 -4.53 50.09
C LEU A 363 4.85 -4.10 50.98
N ASP A 364 6.10 -4.19 50.48
CA ASP A 364 7.31 -3.81 51.17
C ASP A 364 8.39 -3.31 50.21
N THR A 365 9.56 -2.93 50.72
CA THR A 365 10.69 -2.39 49.95
C THR A 365 11.67 -3.46 49.47
N ILE A 366 11.47 -4.75 49.84
CA ILE A 366 12.37 -5.84 49.49
C ILE A 366 12.20 -6.15 47.97
N ASP A 367 13.30 -6.13 47.23
CA ASP A 367 13.29 -6.35 45.77
C ASP A 367 13.31 -7.86 45.46
N ARG A 368 12.12 -8.46 45.42
CA ARG A 368 11.92 -9.89 45.07
C ARG A 368 11.61 -10.11 43.61
N ILE A 369 11.55 -9.03 42.83
CA ILE A 369 11.10 -9.08 41.42
C ILE A 369 12.19 -8.70 40.42
N ARG A 370 13.37 -8.35 40.92
CA ARG A 370 14.51 -7.93 40.08
C ARG A 370 14.86 -9.00 39.07
N THR A 371 14.97 -8.58 37.81
CA THR A 371 15.36 -9.49 36.75
C THR A 371 16.81 -9.96 36.87
N GLY A 372 17.05 -11.23 36.48
CA GLY A 372 18.38 -11.77 36.22
C GLY A 372 18.90 -11.47 34.80
N GLY A 373 18.11 -10.77 33.99
CA GLY A 373 18.43 -10.46 32.59
C GLY A 373 18.01 -11.57 31.60
N GLY A 374 18.56 -11.52 30.39
CA GLY A 374 18.29 -12.50 29.33
C GLY A 374 17.20 -12.02 28.35
N LYS A 375 16.68 -12.99 27.56
CA LYS A 375 15.63 -12.70 26.58
C LYS A 375 14.32 -12.31 27.26
N GLU A 376 13.67 -11.25 26.77
CA GLU A 376 12.36 -10.84 27.25
C GLU A 376 11.33 -11.94 26.97
N ILE A 377 10.56 -12.28 28.03
CA ILE A 377 9.39 -13.18 27.98
C ILE A 377 8.24 -12.50 28.70
N ALA A 378 7.08 -12.48 28.07
CA ALA A 378 5.82 -12.04 28.67
C ALA A 378 4.71 -12.97 28.16
N THR A 379 4.43 -14.05 28.89
CA THR A 379 3.40 -15.04 28.56
C THR A 379 2.30 -15.06 29.59
N PHE A 380 1.06 -15.12 29.14
CA PHE A 380 -0.13 -15.08 29.99
C PHE A 380 -1.12 -16.17 29.55
N SER A 381 -1.77 -16.79 30.51
CA SER A 381 -2.83 -17.78 30.33
C SER A 381 -3.93 -17.60 31.38
N GLY A 382 -5.04 -18.34 31.30
CA GLY A 382 -6.10 -18.29 32.31
C GLY A 382 -5.68 -18.84 33.69
N VAL A 383 -4.55 -19.52 33.76
CA VAL A 383 -4.03 -20.22 34.95
C VAL A 383 -2.70 -19.66 35.47
N GLY A 384 -2.26 -18.53 34.95
CA GLY A 384 -1.04 -17.85 35.41
C GLY A 384 -0.30 -17.07 34.34
N PHE A 385 0.86 -16.51 34.70
CA PHE A 385 1.75 -15.81 33.77
C PHE A 385 3.23 -15.98 34.13
N GLU A 386 4.09 -15.76 33.12
CA GLU A 386 5.54 -15.65 33.30
C GLU A 386 6.02 -14.36 32.63
N LEU A 387 6.67 -13.51 33.45
CA LEU A 387 7.49 -12.38 33.00
C LEU A 387 8.95 -12.71 33.29
N ARG A 388 9.81 -12.54 32.31
CA ARG A 388 11.27 -12.60 32.45
C ARG A 388 11.87 -11.43 31.70
N ASN A 389 12.68 -10.64 32.37
CA ASN A 389 13.29 -9.44 31.83
C ASN A 389 12.25 -8.53 31.11
N ALA A 390 11.05 -8.45 31.65
CA ALA A 390 9.90 -7.76 31.05
C ALA A 390 9.35 -6.67 31.98
N SER A 391 8.56 -5.74 31.43
CA SER A 391 7.94 -4.68 32.21
C SER A 391 6.83 -5.21 33.11
N ILE A 392 6.79 -4.77 34.38
CA ILE A 392 5.72 -5.10 35.36
C ILE A 392 4.34 -4.58 34.86
N LYS A 393 4.30 -3.53 34.06
CA LYS A 393 3.08 -2.97 33.45
C LYS A 393 2.26 -3.99 32.68
N TRP A 394 2.90 -5.03 32.13
CA TRP A 394 2.20 -6.12 31.46
C TRP A 394 1.13 -6.76 32.35
N ILE A 395 1.35 -6.84 33.68
CA ILE A 395 0.39 -7.44 34.61
C ILE A 395 -0.91 -6.64 34.61
N SER A 396 -0.85 -5.34 34.90
CA SER A 396 -2.07 -4.49 34.98
C SER A 396 -2.77 -4.41 33.63
N GLN A 397 -2.02 -4.33 32.52
CA GLN A 397 -2.58 -4.30 31.16
C GLN A 397 -3.33 -5.59 30.83
N GLN A 398 -2.71 -6.75 31.02
CA GLN A 398 -3.32 -8.05 30.70
C GLN A 398 -4.51 -8.35 31.59
N LEU A 399 -4.41 -8.05 32.89
CA LEU A 399 -5.54 -8.18 33.80
C LEU A 399 -6.70 -7.28 33.38
N GLY A 400 -6.44 -6.03 33.05
CA GLY A 400 -7.47 -5.05 32.67
C GLY A 400 -8.16 -5.38 31.35
N MET A 401 -7.38 -5.84 30.35
CA MET A 401 -7.87 -6.11 29.00
C MET A 401 -8.55 -7.46 28.86
N ILE A 402 -8.07 -8.50 29.58
CA ILE A 402 -8.47 -9.88 29.32
C ILE A 402 -9.07 -10.55 30.56
N TYR A 403 -8.28 -10.73 31.59
CA TYR A 403 -8.65 -11.65 32.67
C TYR A 403 -9.64 -11.06 33.68
N LEU A 404 -9.54 -9.77 33.98
CA LEU A 404 -10.43 -9.01 34.85
C LEU A 404 -11.21 -7.93 34.09
N GLN A 405 -11.49 -8.17 32.78
CA GLN A 405 -12.24 -7.21 31.96
C GLN A 405 -13.62 -6.85 32.55
N ASN A 406 -14.26 -7.78 33.28
CA ASN A 406 -15.54 -7.56 33.93
C ASN A 406 -15.41 -7.01 35.38
N TYR A 407 -14.19 -6.83 35.89
CA TYR A 407 -14.01 -6.22 37.20
C TYR A 407 -14.43 -4.75 37.14
N PRO A 408 -15.17 -4.21 38.15
CA PRO A 408 -15.80 -2.89 38.00
C PRO A 408 -14.82 -1.72 37.96
N LEU A 409 -13.63 -1.85 38.54
CA LEU A 409 -12.65 -0.77 38.65
C LEU A 409 -11.56 -0.85 37.57
N PRO A 410 -10.97 0.28 37.17
CA PRO A 410 -9.74 0.29 36.37
C PRO A 410 -8.61 -0.43 37.10
N ILE A 411 -7.77 -1.16 36.35
CA ILE A 411 -6.61 -1.85 36.92
C ILE A 411 -5.36 -1.07 36.52
N VAL A 412 -4.59 -0.68 37.53
CA VAL A 412 -3.42 0.19 37.32
C VAL A 412 -2.17 -0.37 37.97
N ASP A 413 -1.02 -0.06 37.42
CA ASP A 413 0.26 -0.28 38.08
C ASP A 413 0.56 0.89 39.01
N ASP A 414 0.70 0.60 40.31
CA ASP A 414 1.10 1.53 41.34
C ASP A 414 2.26 0.98 42.17
N THR A 415 3.09 0.14 41.54
CA THR A 415 4.28 -0.44 42.21
C THR A 415 5.44 0.54 42.31
N GLY A 416 5.46 1.59 41.48
CA GLY A 416 6.58 2.50 41.37
C GLY A 416 7.86 1.81 40.80
N TYR A 417 7.74 0.59 40.26
CA TYR A 417 8.88 -0.19 39.79
C TYR A 417 9.11 0.00 38.28
N ALA A 418 10.19 0.71 37.95
CA ALA A 418 10.49 1.07 36.55
C ALA A 418 11.41 0.09 35.82
N LYS A 419 12.04 -0.85 36.56
CA LYS A 419 12.96 -1.81 35.98
C LYS A 419 12.22 -3.04 35.43
N ALA A 420 12.90 -3.84 34.58
CA ALA A 420 12.39 -5.15 34.18
C ALA A 420 12.32 -6.12 35.38
N VAL A 421 11.37 -7.06 35.32
CA VAL A 421 11.09 -8.00 36.40
C VAL A 421 11.12 -9.44 35.90
N ASP A 422 11.37 -10.36 36.87
CA ASP A 422 11.19 -11.81 36.71
C ASP A 422 10.11 -12.26 37.71
N ILE A 423 8.92 -12.59 37.18
CA ILE A 423 7.76 -12.99 37.98
C ILE A 423 7.09 -14.18 37.29
N LYS A 424 6.90 -15.27 38.03
CA LYS A 424 6.12 -16.41 37.54
C LYS A 424 5.10 -16.80 38.60
N ILE A 425 3.81 -16.80 38.22
CA ILE A 425 2.72 -17.21 39.10
C ILE A 425 1.83 -18.25 38.41
N GLU A 426 1.24 -19.08 39.24
CA GLU A 426 0.11 -19.94 38.93
C GLU A 426 -1.08 -19.44 39.79
N ALA A 427 -2.15 -19.02 39.10
CA ALA A 427 -3.32 -18.46 39.72
C ALA A 427 -4.51 -18.49 38.78
N LYS A 428 -5.73 -18.57 39.28
CA LYS A 428 -6.92 -18.29 38.49
C LYS A 428 -6.95 -16.80 38.17
N MET A 429 -6.56 -16.46 36.93
CA MET A 429 -6.33 -15.07 36.51
C MET A 429 -7.58 -14.20 36.53
N SER A 430 -8.78 -14.78 36.56
CA SER A 430 -10.08 -14.08 36.72
C SER A 430 -10.53 -13.85 38.16
N ASP A 431 -9.70 -14.23 39.14
CA ASP A 431 -10.02 -14.12 40.56
C ASP A 431 -8.95 -13.34 41.32
N VAL A 432 -9.34 -12.19 41.90
CA VAL A 432 -8.43 -11.30 42.64
C VAL A 432 -7.83 -11.95 43.89
N GLY A 433 -8.59 -12.83 44.58
CA GLY A 433 -8.10 -13.54 45.76
C GLY A 433 -6.98 -14.52 45.39
N SER A 434 -7.19 -15.33 44.35
CA SER A 434 -6.19 -16.25 43.80
C SER A 434 -4.93 -15.53 43.30
N LEU A 435 -5.10 -14.40 42.62
CA LEU A 435 -3.98 -13.55 42.18
C LEU A 435 -3.19 -13.01 43.38
N ASN A 436 -3.85 -12.48 44.42
CA ASN A 436 -3.18 -11.95 45.59
C ASN A 436 -2.40 -13.04 46.37
N GLN A 437 -2.95 -14.22 46.49
CA GLN A 437 -2.25 -15.37 47.09
C GLN A 437 -0.94 -15.69 46.34
N ALA A 438 -0.98 -15.71 45.03
CA ALA A 438 0.19 -16.02 44.20
C ALA A 438 1.21 -14.86 44.12
N LEU A 439 0.74 -13.60 44.12
CA LEU A 439 1.58 -12.40 44.07
C LEU A 439 2.29 -12.12 45.42
N ALA A 440 1.73 -12.56 46.55
CA ALA A 440 2.29 -12.31 47.89
C ALA A 440 3.75 -12.77 48.06
N LYS A 441 4.16 -13.87 47.39
CA LYS A 441 5.56 -14.36 47.43
C LYS A 441 6.56 -13.37 46.81
N TYR A 442 6.08 -12.49 45.95
CA TYR A 442 6.87 -11.41 45.33
C TYR A 442 6.73 -10.07 46.07
N GLY A 443 6.02 -10.05 47.19
CA GLY A 443 5.70 -8.80 47.92
C GLY A 443 4.78 -7.87 47.10
N LEU A 444 3.89 -8.44 46.29
CA LEU A 444 2.93 -7.73 45.46
C LEU A 444 1.50 -8.06 45.86
N ALA A 445 0.59 -7.12 45.67
CA ALA A 445 -0.83 -7.36 45.82
C ALA A 445 -1.67 -6.41 44.96
N LEU A 446 -2.89 -6.85 44.64
CA LEU A 446 -3.95 -6.02 44.09
C LEU A 446 -4.81 -5.45 45.20
N GLN A 447 -4.84 -4.13 45.34
CA GLN A 447 -5.57 -3.45 46.40
C GLN A 447 -6.48 -2.36 45.83
N LYS A 448 -7.67 -2.19 46.40
CA LYS A 448 -8.53 -1.05 46.10
C LYS A 448 -7.97 0.19 46.78
N LYS A 449 -7.86 1.28 46.02
CA LYS A 449 -7.45 2.57 46.54
C LYS A 449 -7.92 3.71 45.64
N ASN A 450 -8.01 4.90 46.16
CA ASN A 450 -8.20 6.11 45.37
C ASN A 450 -6.87 6.55 44.78
N LYS A 451 -6.85 6.79 43.48
CA LYS A 451 -5.69 7.26 42.73
C LYS A 451 -6.12 8.21 41.63
N GLU A 452 -5.31 9.24 41.39
CA GLU A 452 -5.46 10.07 40.20
C GLU A 452 -5.04 9.26 38.98
N ILE A 453 -5.95 9.09 38.02
CA ILE A 453 -5.73 8.39 36.78
C ILE A 453 -6.10 9.27 35.57
N GLU A 454 -5.52 8.97 34.43
CA GLU A 454 -5.95 9.57 33.19
C GLU A 454 -7.23 8.91 32.69
N VAL A 455 -8.20 9.72 32.29
CA VAL A 455 -9.45 9.29 31.68
C VAL A 455 -9.62 9.96 30.33
N LEU A 456 -10.11 9.21 29.37
CA LEU A 456 -10.44 9.72 28.05
C LEU A 456 -11.90 10.18 28.04
N VAL A 457 -12.11 11.44 27.77
CA VAL A 457 -13.44 12.08 27.82
C VAL A 457 -13.96 12.31 26.42
N PHE A 458 -15.20 11.90 26.18
CA PHE A 458 -15.99 12.20 24.99
C PHE A 458 -17.09 13.16 25.37
N LYS A 459 -17.17 14.31 24.71
CA LYS A 459 -18.16 15.35 24.97
C LYS A 459 -18.73 15.82 23.63
N ASP A 460 -20.02 16.17 23.59
CA ASP A 460 -20.62 16.83 22.42
C ASP A 460 -20.00 18.21 22.21
N ARG A 461 -19.69 18.56 20.98
CA ARG A 461 -19.30 19.92 20.58
C ARG A 461 -20.49 20.85 20.43
#